data_90f98e74b2456819c1f3d5ac0980a6dd
#
_entry.id   90f98e74b2456819c1f3d5ac0980a6dd
#
_cell.length_a   1.000
_cell.length_b   1.000
_cell.length_c   1.000
_cell.angle_alpha   90.00
_cell.angle_beta   90.00
_cell.angle_gamma   90.00
#
_symmetry.space_group_name_H-M   'P 1'
#
loop_
_entity.id
_entity.type
_entity.pdbx_description
1 polymer ?
#
loop_
_entity_poly.entity_id
_entity_poly.type
_entity_poly.pdbx_seq_one_letter_code
_entity_poly.pdbx_strand_id
1 'polypeptide(L)'
;MTQSSKRVFGWGCAVWLAVCLLWAGTGRACTNFLITRGASKDGSTMISYSADSHVLYGELYHWPAKTWPEGAMLEVHEWDTGKHLGEIPQARQTFNVVGNINEHQVAIGETTFGGRKELGSQAGAIMDYGSLIYIALQRSRTARQAIKTMVELVAEHGYYSSGESFSIADSQEVWIMEMIGKGEGAKGAIWVAMRIPDGCVSGHANQARIRTFPLADGKISINSQQLDLIEQPTVEVVYAHDVISFAREKQWFTGEDKDFSFSDTYAPVDFESVRFCEARVWAIFRQLNDEINQYDDYVLGRDLTHRMPLWIQPNRKVAVSDMFSFMRNAYEGTPLDMAKDVGAGPYAVPYRWRPLTWTVDGKKYFHERAVATQQTGFVFVSQSRSWLPDPIGSLLWFGVDDAKSTVFTPMYGSITRVPHAFAVGNGNMMTWSDDAGFWVFNQVANLAYTRYSSVIADVQAVQSELESKFLTYAPAIDKAAQELYQADPNLAVEFLTDYSVKQGDETCARWRELYKQLFLKYVDGNIKTADPPNQNPKVEQPGYGEAWNRRVATENGTRLQIPD
;
A
#
# COMPACT_ATOMS: atom_id res chain seq x y z
N MET A 1 -29.15 64.72 -40.25
CA MET A 1 -30.30 64.15 -40.92
C MET A 1 -30.39 62.68 -40.53
N THR A 2 -31.24 62.44 -39.62
CA THR A 2 -32.41 61.48 -39.61
C THR A 2 -32.04 60.00 -39.72
N GLN A 3 -32.14 59.36 -38.55
CA GLN A 3 -33.14 58.33 -38.20
C GLN A 3 -32.94 56.96 -38.92
N SER A 4 -32.93 55.82 -38.30
CA SER A 4 -34.05 55.21 -37.58
C SER A 4 -33.64 53.93 -36.85
N SER A 5 -34.16 53.79 -35.65
CA SER A 5 -34.14 52.57 -34.81
C SER A 5 -34.90 51.41 -35.42
N LYS A 6 -34.42 50.16 -35.26
CA LYS A 6 -35.27 48.97 -35.10
C LYS A 6 -34.71 48.04 -34.05
N ARG A 7 -35.46 47.92 -32.96
CA ARG A 7 -35.30 46.83 -31.93
C ARG A 7 -35.75 45.51 -32.58
N VAL A 8 -34.90 44.50 -32.42
CA VAL A 8 -35.33 43.10 -32.59
C VAL A 8 -35.07 42.38 -31.27
N PHE A 9 -36.15 41.96 -30.65
CA PHE A 9 -36.16 41.04 -29.52
C PHE A 9 -35.63 39.70 -29.95
N GLY A 10 -34.50 39.27 -29.39
CA GLY A 10 -33.98 37.91 -29.55
C GLY A 10 -34.10 37.18 -28.23
N TRP A 11 -34.88 36.15 -28.15
CA TRP A 11 -34.97 35.23 -27.02
C TRP A 11 -33.64 34.47 -26.87
N GLY A 12 -32.92 34.79 -25.85
CA GLY A 12 -31.74 33.98 -25.43
C GLY A 12 -32.20 32.75 -24.68
N CYS A 13 -32.15 31.58 -25.29
CA CYS A 13 -32.15 30.30 -24.56
C CYS A 13 -30.87 30.20 -23.74
N ALA A 14 -30.98 30.41 -22.44
CA ALA A 14 -29.92 30.06 -21.49
C ALA A 14 -29.86 28.55 -21.39
N VAL A 15 -28.94 27.95 -22.14
CA VAL A 15 -28.55 26.56 -21.95
C VAL A 15 -27.70 26.51 -20.67
N TRP A 16 -28.27 26.04 -19.58
CA TRP A 16 -27.54 25.66 -18.39
C TRP A 16 -26.74 24.38 -18.71
N LEU A 17 -25.49 24.55 -19.09
CA LEU A 17 -24.51 23.44 -19.05
C LEU A 17 -24.28 23.11 -17.57
N ALA A 18 -25.01 22.12 -17.08
CA ALA A 18 -24.64 21.42 -15.86
C ALA A 18 -23.30 20.72 -16.12
N VAL A 19 -22.20 21.37 -15.80
CA VAL A 19 -20.90 20.72 -15.67
C VAL A 19 -21.03 19.82 -14.46
N CYS A 20 -21.42 18.56 -14.68
CA CYS A 20 -21.17 17.49 -13.75
C CYS A 20 -19.65 17.36 -13.66
N LEU A 21 -19.03 18.06 -12.72
CA LEU A 21 -17.72 17.71 -12.19
C LEU A 21 -17.89 16.31 -11.58
N LEU A 22 -17.72 15.30 -12.42
CA LEU A 22 -17.36 13.97 -11.98
C LEU A 22 -16.00 14.13 -11.28
N TRP A 23 -16.03 14.31 -10.00
CA TRP A 23 -14.91 13.96 -9.16
C TRP A 23 -14.70 12.44 -9.40
N ALA A 24 -13.91 12.12 -10.40
CA ALA A 24 -13.21 10.86 -10.42
C ALA A 24 -12.36 10.89 -9.14
N GLY A 25 -12.85 10.26 -8.09
CA GLY A 25 -12.07 10.07 -6.88
C GLY A 25 -10.72 9.54 -7.34
N THR A 26 -9.65 10.27 -7.03
CA THR A 26 -8.29 9.81 -7.24
C THR A 26 -8.21 8.47 -6.55
N GLY A 27 -8.23 7.39 -7.33
CA GLY A 27 -8.34 6.03 -6.81
C GLY A 27 -7.06 5.68 -6.06
N ARG A 28 -6.99 6.11 -4.81
CA ARG A 28 -6.02 5.61 -3.83
C ARG A 28 -6.37 4.17 -3.60
N ALA A 29 -5.36 3.35 -3.64
CA ALA A 29 -5.64 1.96 -3.62
C ALA A 29 -4.44 1.18 -3.09
N CYS A 30 -4.30 1.13 -1.79
CA CYS A 30 -3.22 0.50 -1.04
C CYS A 30 -3.55 -0.94 -0.68
N THR A 31 -2.56 -1.76 -0.34
CA THR A 31 -2.76 -3.15 0.10
C THR A 31 -1.78 -3.50 1.21
N ASN A 32 -2.28 -4.09 2.28
CA ASN A 32 -1.49 -4.53 3.43
C ASN A 32 -1.78 -5.99 3.78
N PHE A 33 -0.72 -6.72 4.16
CA PHE A 33 -0.81 -8.03 4.80
C PHE A 33 -0.07 -7.99 6.14
N LEU A 34 -0.60 -8.71 7.13
CA LEU A 34 -0.16 -8.67 8.51
C LEU A 34 0.12 -10.10 8.97
N ILE A 35 1.35 -10.36 9.42
CA ILE A 35 1.82 -11.69 9.83
C ILE A 35 2.27 -11.63 11.28
N THR A 36 1.63 -12.42 12.14
CA THR A 36 2.02 -12.54 13.54
C THR A 36 3.24 -13.45 13.71
N ARG A 37 3.90 -13.40 14.86
CA ARG A 37 5.07 -14.22 15.18
C ARG A 37 4.82 -15.71 14.98
N GLY A 38 3.70 -16.20 15.50
CA GLY A 38 3.32 -17.59 15.37
C GLY A 38 3.00 -18.03 13.94
N ALA A 39 2.64 -17.11 13.03
CA ALA A 39 2.43 -17.40 11.62
C ALA A 39 3.72 -17.27 10.77
N SER A 40 4.69 -16.52 11.24
CA SER A 40 5.97 -16.29 10.58
C SER A 40 6.89 -17.52 10.64
N LYS A 41 7.73 -17.70 9.61
CA LYS A 41 8.69 -18.81 9.53
C LYS A 41 9.85 -18.67 10.50
N ASP A 42 10.30 -17.45 10.76
CA ASP A 42 11.43 -17.13 11.62
C ASP A 42 11.04 -16.55 12.98
N GLY A 43 9.74 -16.34 13.23
CA GLY A 43 9.23 -15.77 14.48
C GLY A 43 9.26 -14.25 14.54
N SER A 44 9.54 -13.56 13.44
CA SER A 44 9.35 -12.11 13.33
C SER A 44 7.87 -11.75 13.17
N THR A 45 7.48 -10.52 13.49
CA THR A 45 6.26 -9.92 12.98
C THR A 45 6.55 -9.22 11.66
N MET A 46 5.60 -9.25 10.74
CA MET A 46 5.74 -8.58 9.45
C MET A 46 4.45 -7.87 9.08
N ILE A 47 4.56 -6.66 8.56
CA ILE A 47 3.49 -6.01 7.80
C ILE A 47 4.00 -5.58 6.45
N SER A 48 3.13 -5.58 5.44
CA SER A 48 3.44 -5.02 4.13
C SER A 48 2.54 -3.82 3.84
N TYR A 49 2.98 -2.97 2.92
CA TYR A 49 2.20 -1.86 2.41
C TYR A 49 2.61 -1.55 0.98
N SER A 50 1.64 -1.40 0.07
CA SER A 50 1.84 -0.74 -1.20
C SER A 50 1.07 0.58 -1.20
N ALA A 51 1.78 1.68 -1.43
CA ALA A 51 1.20 3.01 -1.53
C ALA A 51 0.86 3.29 -2.99
N ASP A 52 -0.40 3.10 -3.36
CA ASP A 52 -0.83 3.10 -4.75
C ASP A 52 -1.62 4.35 -5.10
N SER A 53 -0.98 5.29 -5.77
CA SER A 53 -1.61 6.51 -6.27
C SER A 53 -0.84 7.06 -7.47
N HIS A 54 -1.55 7.48 -8.53
CA HIS A 54 -0.91 8.06 -9.73
C HIS A 54 -0.23 9.43 -9.49
N VAL A 55 -0.40 10.01 -8.32
CA VAL A 55 0.25 11.28 -7.94
C VAL A 55 1.36 11.08 -6.91
N LEU A 56 1.56 9.85 -6.43
CA LEU A 56 2.56 9.54 -5.42
C LEU A 56 3.90 9.19 -6.07
N TYR A 57 4.91 9.97 -5.74
CA TYR A 57 6.30 9.71 -6.09
C TYR A 57 6.96 8.83 -5.02
N GLY A 58 7.62 7.76 -5.44
CA GLY A 58 8.22 6.80 -4.51
C GLY A 58 9.53 7.28 -3.94
N GLU A 59 9.54 7.59 -2.65
CA GLU A 59 10.70 8.05 -1.87
C GLU A 59 10.77 7.32 -0.53
N LEU A 60 11.97 7.20 0.02
CA LEU A 60 12.19 6.68 1.38
C LEU A 60 12.32 7.85 2.35
N TYR A 61 11.26 8.13 3.07
CA TYR A 61 11.24 9.20 4.08
C TYR A 61 12.17 8.87 5.25
N HIS A 62 12.80 9.90 5.81
CA HIS A 62 13.66 9.75 6.97
C HIS A 62 13.47 10.92 7.93
N TRP A 63 13.14 10.60 9.17
CA TRP A 63 13.04 11.55 10.27
C TRP A 63 14.05 11.16 11.34
N PRO A 64 15.19 11.88 11.47
CA PRO A 64 16.21 11.58 12.46
C PRO A 64 15.69 11.73 13.88
N ALA A 65 16.18 10.87 14.79
CA ALA A 65 16.00 11.06 16.23
C ALA A 65 16.50 12.43 16.68
N LYS A 66 15.72 13.13 17.52
CA LYS A 66 16.06 14.48 17.93
C LYS A 66 15.51 14.81 19.32
N THR A 67 16.24 15.62 20.07
CA THR A 67 15.74 16.31 21.27
C THR A 67 15.37 17.74 20.89
N TRP A 68 14.14 18.12 21.18
CA TRP A 68 13.55 19.41 20.84
C TRP A 68 13.57 20.36 22.04
N PRO A 69 13.67 21.67 21.84
CA PRO A 69 13.54 22.63 22.93
C PRO A 69 12.13 22.58 23.56
N GLU A 70 12.03 23.04 24.80
CA GLU A 70 10.75 23.18 25.46
C GLU A 70 9.86 24.19 24.70
N GLY A 71 8.57 23.86 24.53
CA GLY A 71 7.62 24.69 23.78
C GLY A 71 7.78 24.63 22.26
N ALA A 72 8.62 23.74 21.73
CA ALA A 72 8.68 23.52 20.27
C ALA A 72 7.32 23.10 19.71
N MET A 73 6.99 23.61 18.52
CA MET A 73 5.79 23.27 17.76
C MET A 73 6.19 22.45 16.52
N LEU A 74 5.30 21.57 16.10
CA LEU A 74 5.39 20.79 14.86
C LEU A 74 4.33 21.27 13.90
N GLU A 75 4.73 21.80 12.75
CA GLU A 75 3.84 22.07 11.63
C GLU A 75 3.34 20.77 11.03
N VAL A 76 2.03 20.66 10.83
CA VAL A 76 1.38 19.49 10.24
C VAL A 76 0.84 19.86 8.87
N HIS A 77 1.23 19.08 7.87
CA HIS A 77 0.80 19.23 6.50
C HIS A 77 0.05 17.97 6.06
N GLU A 78 -1.03 18.15 5.29
CA GLU A 78 -1.72 17.04 4.64
C GLU A 78 -0.75 16.27 3.76
N TRP A 79 -0.67 14.98 3.95
CA TRP A 79 0.32 14.09 3.32
C TRP A 79 0.30 14.14 1.79
N ASP A 80 -0.89 14.12 1.19
CA ASP A 80 -1.03 14.00 -0.26
C ASP A 80 -0.83 15.31 -1.02
N THR A 81 -1.20 16.43 -0.41
CA THR A 81 -1.22 17.72 -1.10
C THR A 81 -0.17 18.70 -0.58
N GLY A 82 0.44 18.41 0.59
CA GLY A 82 1.32 19.35 1.29
C GLY A 82 0.60 20.56 1.86
N LYS A 83 -0.74 20.57 1.91
CA LYS A 83 -1.51 21.66 2.49
C LYS A 83 -1.22 21.77 3.98
N HIS A 84 -0.85 22.98 4.45
CA HIS A 84 -0.69 23.24 5.88
C HIS A 84 -2.03 23.10 6.61
N LEU A 85 -2.10 22.25 7.62
CA LEU A 85 -3.30 21.98 8.42
C LEU A 85 -3.28 22.71 9.76
N GLY A 86 -2.10 22.94 10.35
CA GLY A 86 -1.93 23.62 11.63
C GLY A 86 -0.64 23.20 12.34
N GLU A 87 -0.57 23.50 13.63
CA GLU A 87 0.57 23.17 14.47
C GLU A 87 0.11 22.41 15.73
N ILE A 88 0.96 21.50 16.18
CA ILE A 88 0.77 20.77 17.43
C ILE A 88 2.02 20.85 18.31
N PRO A 89 1.92 20.65 19.64
CA PRO A 89 3.08 20.56 20.49
C PRO A 89 4.03 19.43 20.05
N GLN A 90 5.32 19.76 19.86
CA GLN A 90 6.34 18.77 19.54
C GLN A 90 6.72 17.97 20.78
N ALA A 91 6.85 16.64 20.63
CA ALA A 91 7.38 15.81 21.69
C ALA A 91 8.83 16.23 22.04
N ARG A 92 9.19 16.21 23.33
CA ARG A 92 10.52 16.58 23.80
C ARG A 92 11.63 15.75 23.16
N GLN A 93 11.34 14.47 22.90
CA GLN A 93 12.24 13.53 22.23
C GLN A 93 11.47 12.80 21.14
N THR A 94 12.06 12.72 19.96
CA THR A 94 11.53 11.94 18.83
C THR A 94 12.52 10.85 18.45
N PHE A 95 11.99 9.69 18.03
CA PHE A 95 12.78 8.55 17.60
C PHE A 95 13.15 8.64 16.11
N ASN A 96 14.17 7.90 15.72
CA ASN A 96 14.55 7.75 14.32
C ASN A 96 13.49 6.92 13.56
N VAL A 97 13.05 7.42 12.41
CA VAL A 97 12.08 6.77 11.56
C VAL A 97 12.62 6.68 10.13
N VAL A 98 12.58 5.49 9.55
CA VAL A 98 12.98 5.20 8.17
C VAL A 98 11.76 4.65 7.43
N GLY A 99 11.21 5.43 6.50
CA GLY A 99 9.93 5.10 5.87
C GLY A 99 8.84 4.89 6.93
N ASN A 100 8.33 3.67 7.00
CA ASN A 100 7.22 3.29 7.86
C ASN A 100 7.62 2.44 9.09
N ILE A 101 8.89 2.44 9.47
CA ILE A 101 9.41 1.74 10.65
C ILE A 101 10.33 2.64 11.47
N ASN A 102 10.35 2.48 12.79
CA ASN A 102 11.26 3.22 13.67
C ASN A 102 12.37 2.34 14.27
N GLU A 103 13.32 2.98 14.95
CA GLU A 103 14.47 2.33 15.62
C GLU A 103 14.08 1.36 16.75
N HIS A 104 12.82 1.38 17.22
CA HIS A 104 12.25 0.48 18.23
C HIS A 104 11.40 -0.64 17.61
N GLN A 105 11.55 -0.93 16.31
CA GLN A 105 10.84 -2.00 15.62
C GLN A 105 9.32 -1.79 15.47
N VAL A 106 8.81 -0.58 15.73
CA VAL A 106 7.39 -0.26 15.47
C VAL A 106 7.24 0.07 14.00
N ALA A 107 6.29 -0.59 13.33
CA ALA A 107 5.96 -0.36 11.92
C ALA A 107 4.47 -0.04 11.75
N ILE A 108 4.15 0.91 10.86
CA ILE A 108 2.78 1.30 10.55
C ILE A 108 2.59 1.37 9.03
N GLY A 109 1.57 0.68 8.51
CA GLY A 109 1.08 0.81 7.14
C GLY A 109 -0.41 1.15 7.14
N GLU A 110 -0.97 1.53 5.99
CA GLU A 110 -2.38 1.90 5.92
C GLU A 110 -3.05 1.50 4.60
N THR A 111 -4.38 1.57 4.57
CA THR A 111 -5.20 1.60 3.35
C THR A 111 -6.44 2.45 3.56
N THR A 112 -6.67 3.41 2.67
CA THR A 112 -7.87 4.24 2.68
C THR A 112 -9.11 3.43 2.26
N PHE A 113 -10.09 3.25 3.13
CA PHE A 113 -11.36 2.60 2.78
C PHE A 113 -12.49 3.60 2.43
N GLY A 114 -12.28 4.87 2.63
CA GLY A 114 -13.27 5.91 2.38
C GLY A 114 -14.41 5.93 3.41
N GLY A 115 -15.29 4.95 3.34
CA GLY A 115 -16.45 4.84 4.21
C GLY A 115 -17.57 5.82 3.88
N ARG A 116 -18.39 6.18 4.87
CA ARG A 116 -19.49 7.14 4.68
C ARG A 116 -18.96 8.53 4.37
N LYS A 117 -19.36 9.09 3.24
CA LYS A 117 -18.86 10.36 2.71
C LYS A 117 -19.07 11.54 3.66
N GLU A 118 -20.17 11.54 4.40
CA GLU A 118 -20.51 12.56 5.39
C GLU A 118 -19.57 12.59 6.60
N LEU A 119 -18.73 11.59 6.77
CA LEU A 119 -17.76 11.47 7.87
C LEU A 119 -16.34 11.90 7.47
N GLY A 120 -16.10 12.18 6.20
CA GLY A 120 -14.80 12.70 5.75
C GLY A 120 -14.58 14.14 6.22
N SER A 121 -13.33 14.56 6.19
CA SER A 121 -12.81 15.93 6.38
C SER A 121 -13.56 16.82 7.37
N GLN A 122 -12.99 17.00 8.56
CA GLN A 122 -13.51 17.92 9.57
C GLN A 122 -12.91 19.32 9.38
N ALA A 123 -13.72 20.36 9.36
CA ALA A 123 -13.23 21.73 9.33
C ALA A 123 -12.38 22.04 10.57
N GLY A 124 -11.15 22.54 10.37
CA GLY A 124 -10.20 22.85 11.44
C GLY A 124 -9.51 21.65 12.08
N ALA A 125 -9.69 20.43 11.56
CA ALA A 125 -8.89 19.29 11.97
C ALA A 125 -7.46 19.40 11.45
N ILE A 126 -6.51 18.94 12.26
CA ILE A 126 -5.06 19.05 11.98
C ILE A 126 -4.46 17.68 11.59
N MET A 127 -4.96 16.58 12.14
CA MET A 127 -4.38 15.25 11.91
C MET A 127 -4.96 14.60 10.66
N ASP A 128 -4.12 14.33 9.65
CA ASP A 128 -4.43 13.42 8.55
C ASP A 128 -3.77 12.05 8.78
N TYR A 129 -4.10 11.06 7.93
CA TYR A 129 -3.62 9.69 8.08
C TYR A 129 -2.09 9.58 8.01
N GLY A 130 -1.45 10.29 7.06
CA GLY A 130 -0.01 10.24 6.87
C GLY A 130 0.75 10.89 8.02
N SER A 131 0.27 12.04 8.50
CA SER A 131 0.84 12.70 9.68
C SER A 131 0.72 11.83 10.93
N LEU A 132 -0.41 11.12 11.12
CA LEU A 132 -0.56 10.17 12.22
C LEU A 132 0.50 9.07 12.19
N ILE A 133 0.83 8.54 11.01
CA ILE A 133 1.84 7.48 10.87
C ILE A 133 3.20 7.94 11.36
N TYR A 134 3.77 9.01 10.77
CA TYR A 134 5.14 9.40 11.14
C TYR A 134 5.23 9.98 12.55
N ILE A 135 4.19 10.70 13.03
CA ILE A 135 4.18 11.25 14.39
C ILE A 135 4.09 10.11 15.42
N ALA A 136 3.24 9.09 15.20
CA ALA A 136 3.16 7.94 16.07
C ALA A 136 4.48 7.15 16.10
N LEU A 137 5.12 6.93 14.95
CA LEU A 137 6.44 6.28 14.86
C LEU A 137 7.53 7.06 15.60
N GLN A 138 7.52 8.40 15.52
CA GLN A 138 8.45 9.25 16.25
C GLN A 138 8.25 9.26 17.78
N ARG A 139 7.11 8.80 18.29
CA ARG A 139 6.71 8.94 19.69
C ARG A 139 6.47 7.60 20.39
N SER A 140 6.57 6.46 19.71
CA SER A 140 6.15 5.17 20.26
C SER A 140 7.24 4.12 20.20
N ARG A 141 7.33 3.29 21.25
CA ARG A 141 8.25 2.15 21.37
C ARG A 141 7.55 0.80 21.19
N THR A 142 6.21 0.80 21.19
CA THR A 142 5.39 -0.40 21.04
C THR A 142 4.18 -0.09 20.15
N ALA A 143 3.58 -1.13 19.59
CA ALA A 143 2.34 -1.00 18.81
C ALA A 143 1.21 -0.37 19.65
N ARG A 144 1.12 -0.70 20.94
CA ARG A 144 0.13 -0.15 21.87
C ARG A 144 0.33 1.34 22.11
N GLN A 145 1.58 1.78 22.29
CA GLN A 145 1.90 3.21 22.39
C GLN A 145 1.58 3.95 21.09
N ALA A 146 1.81 3.33 19.93
CA ALA A 146 1.44 3.91 18.66
C ALA A 146 -0.08 4.12 18.55
N ILE A 147 -0.89 3.11 18.88
CA ILE A 147 -2.35 3.22 18.93
C ILE A 147 -2.78 4.35 19.88
N LYS A 148 -2.24 4.34 21.12
CA LYS A 148 -2.55 5.39 22.12
C LYS A 148 -2.23 6.78 21.57
N THR A 149 -1.04 6.98 21.03
CA THR A 149 -0.61 8.26 20.44
C THR A 149 -1.54 8.71 19.32
N MET A 150 -1.91 7.82 18.38
CA MET A 150 -2.80 8.16 17.26
C MET A 150 -4.18 8.60 17.74
N VAL A 151 -4.78 7.87 18.68
CA VAL A 151 -6.15 8.18 19.15
C VAL A 151 -6.21 9.42 20.04
N GLU A 152 -5.16 9.69 20.82
CA GLU A 152 -5.04 10.92 21.60
C GLU A 152 -4.88 12.14 20.70
N LEU A 153 -4.04 12.04 19.65
CA LEU A 153 -3.86 13.13 18.67
C LEU A 153 -5.15 13.46 17.93
N VAL A 154 -5.91 12.48 17.46
CA VAL A 154 -7.19 12.76 16.76
C VAL A 154 -8.27 13.26 17.73
N ALA A 155 -8.28 12.84 18.98
CA ALA A 155 -9.19 13.36 19.98
C ALA A 155 -8.92 14.85 20.29
N GLU A 156 -7.64 15.23 20.38
CA GLU A 156 -7.21 16.59 20.69
C GLU A 156 -7.27 17.52 19.48
N HIS A 157 -6.87 17.06 18.29
CA HIS A 157 -6.62 17.89 17.12
C HIS A 157 -7.60 17.66 15.96
N GLY A 158 -8.54 16.72 16.08
CA GLY A 158 -9.48 16.33 15.02
C GLY A 158 -8.84 15.46 13.95
N TYR A 159 -9.66 14.95 13.02
CA TYR A 159 -9.24 14.04 11.97
C TYR A 159 -9.63 14.56 10.58
N TYR A 160 -8.63 14.72 9.70
CA TYR A 160 -8.75 15.39 8.39
C TYR A 160 -8.70 14.39 7.21
N SER A 161 -8.95 13.12 7.41
CA SER A 161 -8.96 12.12 6.34
C SER A 161 -10.33 11.44 6.23
N SER A 162 -10.52 10.69 5.15
CA SER A 162 -11.59 9.70 5.03
C SER A 162 -11.31 8.47 5.92
N GLY A 163 -12.07 7.39 5.76
CA GLY A 163 -11.83 6.18 6.55
C GLY A 163 -10.52 5.48 6.20
N GLU A 164 -9.75 5.08 7.22
CA GLU A 164 -8.46 4.41 7.09
C GLU A 164 -8.38 3.14 7.91
N SER A 165 -7.81 2.09 7.32
CA SER A 165 -7.34 0.89 8.04
C SER A 165 -5.83 0.98 8.23
N PHE A 166 -5.36 0.85 9.46
CA PHE A 166 -3.94 0.84 9.81
C PHE A 166 -3.48 -0.56 10.19
N SER A 167 -2.34 -0.98 9.66
CA SER A 167 -1.54 -2.11 10.15
C SER A 167 -0.52 -1.56 11.12
N ILE A 168 -0.52 -2.00 12.38
CA ILE A 168 0.40 -1.52 13.41
C ILE A 168 1.08 -2.73 14.03
N ALA A 169 2.41 -2.79 14.00
CA ALA A 169 3.17 -3.92 14.53
C ALA A 169 4.37 -3.44 15.33
N ASP A 170 4.76 -4.24 16.30
CA ASP A 170 6.09 -4.22 16.90
C ASP A 170 6.69 -5.63 16.88
N SER A 171 7.81 -5.86 17.54
CA SER A 171 8.49 -7.15 17.56
C SER A 171 7.72 -8.28 18.29
N GLN A 172 6.61 -7.98 18.95
CA GLN A 172 5.83 -8.92 19.76
C GLN A 172 4.45 -9.19 19.21
N GLU A 173 3.78 -8.18 18.70
CA GLU A 173 2.35 -8.26 18.33
C GLU A 173 2.03 -7.43 17.09
N VAL A 174 0.88 -7.76 16.49
CA VAL A 174 0.36 -7.11 15.28
C VAL A 174 -1.09 -6.73 15.51
N TRP A 175 -1.45 -5.51 15.15
CA TRP A 175 -2.78 -4.93 15.29
C TRP A 175 -3.33 -4.45 13.95
N ILE A 176 -4.63 -4.58 13.78
CA ILE A 176 -5.40 -3.86 12.76
C ILE A 176 -6.26 -2.81 13.45
N MET A 177 -6.23 -1.58 12.95
CA MET A 177 -7.03 -0.47 13.45
C MET A 177 -7.81 0.16 12.30
N GLU A 178 -9.10 0.38 12.49
CA GLU A 178 -9.95 1.07 11.53
C GLU A 178 -10.49 2.35 12.15
N MET A 179 -10.34 3.46 11.41
CA MET A 179 -10.67 4.81 11.88
C MET A 179 -11.40 5.58 10.80
N ILE A 180 -12.38 6.39 11.18
CA ILE A 180 -13.07 7.34 10.31
C ILE A 180 -13.45 8.58 11.12
N GLY A 181 -13.43 9.74 10.48
CA GLY A 181 -13.83 11.00 11.13
C GLY A 181 -15.28 11.01 11.59
N LYS A 182 -15.65 12.04 12.33
CA LYS A 182 -17.03 12.29 12.79
C LYS A 182 -17.81 13.23 11.87
N GLY A 183 -17.20 13.70 10.79
CA GLY A 183 -17.80 14.68 9.88
C GLY A 183 -17.83 16.11 10.44
N GLU A 184 -18.52 17.00 9.73
CA GLU A 184 -18.63 18.41 10.15
C GLU A 184 -19.37 18.56 11.48
N GLY A 185 -18.92 19.52 12.30
CA GLY A 185 -19.53 19.85 13.58
C GLY A 185 -19.17 18.96 14.75
N ALA A 186 -18.39 17.88 14.52
CA ALA A 186 -17.90 17.02 15.57
C ALA A 186 -16.38 16.83 15.45
N LYS A 187 -15.66 16.88 16.57
CA LYS A 187 -14.20 16.73 16.62
C LYS A 187 -13.82 15.29 16.92
N GLY A 188 -12.70 14.82 16.34
CA GLY A 188 -12.15 13.50 16.60
C GLY A 188 -12.58 12.45 15.59
N ALA A 189 -12.38 11.19 15.93
CA ALA A 189 -12.65 10.05 15.08
C ALA A 189 -13.42 8.94 15.79
N ILE A 190 -14.11 8.12 15.00
CA ILE A 190 -14.67 6.83 15.39
C ILE A 190 -13.65 5.76 14.97
N TRP A 191 -13.30 4.85 15.86
CA TRP A 191 -12.25 3.86 15.58
C TRP A 191 -12.39 2.61 16.44
N VAL A 192 -11.80 1.53 15.95
CA VAL A 192 -11.63 0.26 16.65
C VAL A 192 -10.28 -0.34 16.27
N ALA A 193 -9.52 -0.83 17.25
CA ALA A 193 -8.26 -1.54 17.06
C ALA A 193 -8.37 -2.95 17.66
N MET A 194 -7.91 -3.96 16.94
CA MET A 194 -7.92 -5.35 17.35
C MET A 194 -6.54 -5.99 17.17
N ARG A 195 -6.05 -6.67 18.23
CA ARG A 195 -4.84 -7.48 18.12
C ARG A 195 -5.13 -8.75 17.33
N ILE A 196 -4.32 -9.04 16.34
CA ILE A 196 -4.43 -10.28 15.58
C ILE A 196 -3.92 -11.44 16.45
N PRO A 197 -4.71 -12.51 16.62
CA PRO A 197 -4.28 -13.67 17.40
C PRO A 197 -2.98 -14.26 16.88
N ASP A 198 -2.06 -14.61 17.78
CA ASP A 198 -0.78 -15.21 17.36
C ASP A 198 -1.00 -16.52 16.59
N GLY A 199 -0.22 -16.74 15.56
CA GLY A 199 -0.39 -17.83 14.61
C GLY A 199 -1.33 -17.51 13.44
N CYS A 200 -1.95 -16.32 13.41
CA CYS A 200 -2.84 -15.88 12.33
C CYS A 200 -2.19 -14.87 11.37
N VAL A 201 -2.82 -14.76 10.20
CA VAL A 201 -2.51 -13.79 9.14
C VAL A 201 -3.75 -12.95 8.88
N SER A 202 -3.58 -11.65 8.69
CA SER A 202 -4.66 -10.74 8.29
C SER A 202 -4.23 -9.93 7.05
N GLY A 203 -5.14 -9.13 6.53
CA GLY A 203 -4.88 -8.19 5.44
C GLY A 203 -6.04 -7.24 5.25
N HIS A 204 -5.78 -6.09 4.67
CA HIS A 204 -6.79 -5.12 4.25
C HIS A 204 -6.36 -4.39 2.98
N ALA A 205 -7.33 -3.95 2.22
CA ALA A 205 -7.10 -3.38 0.90
C ALA A 205 -8.25 -2.46 0.51
N ASN A 206 -8.29 -1.27 1.10
CA ASN A 206 -9.30 -0.21 0.85
C ASN A 206 -10.76 -0.59 1.18
N GLN A 207 -10.96 -1.51 2.13
CA GLN A 207 -12.26 -1.81 2.71
C GLN A 207 -12.10 -2.07 4.21
N ALA A 208 -12.94 -1.47 5.04
CA ALA A 208 -13.02 -1.78 6.45
C ALA A 208 -13.52 -3.23 6.64
N ARG A 209 -12.86 -3.99 7.51
CA ARG A 209 -13.09 -5.42 7.69
C ARG A 209 -13.47 -5.83 9.10
N ILE A 210 -13.20 -4.98 10.11
CA ILE A 210 -13.61 -5.24 11.50
C ILE A 210 -15.13 -5.17 11.56
N ARG A 211 -15.77 -6.28 11.92
CA ARG A 211 -17.21 -6.36 12.09
C ARG A 211 -17.57 -6.23 13.57
N THR A 212 -18.03 -7.30 14.19
CA THR A 212 -18.29 -7.34 15.62
C THR A 212 -17.00 -7.49 16.42
N PHE A 213 -16.97 -6.92 17.60
CA PHE A 213 -15.84 -6.99 18.52
C PHE A 213 -16.33 -7.06 19.96
N PRO A 214 -15.54 -7.63 20.91
CA PRO A 214 -15.90 -7.67 22.31
C PRO A 214 -16.13 -6.28 22.91
N LEU A 215 -17.22 -6.09 23.63
CA LEU A 215 -17.49 -4.85 24.37
C LEU A 215 -16.54 -4.72 25.56
N ALA A 216 -16.30 -3.47 26.02
CA ALA A 216 -15.37 -3.17 27.09
C ALA A 216 -15.74 -3.91 28.40
N ASP A 217 -14.83 -4.76 28.87
CA ASP A 217 -14.87 -5.48 30.13
C ASP A 217 -13.78 -5.02 31.12
N GLY A 218 -12.94 -4.08 30.67
CA GLY A 218 -11.80 -3.57 31.45
C GLY A 218 -10.62 -4.53 31.57
N LYS A 219 -10.59 -5.63 30.76
CA LYS A 219 -9.54 -6.67 30.79
C LYS A 219 -9.07 -7.05 29.40
N ILE A 220 -9.94 -7.68 28.59
CA ILE A 220 -9.65 -8.10 27.21
C ILE A 220 -10.01 -6.98 26.25
N SER A 221 -11.12 -6.30 26.53
CA SER A 221 -11.59 -5.18 25.72
C SER A 221 -11.72 -3.93 26.59
N ILE A 222 -11.22 -2.80 26.06
CA ILE A 222 -11.29 -1.49 26.70
C ILE A 222 -11.80 -0.45 25.70
N ASN A 223 -12.29 0.68 26.20
CA ASN A 223 -12.64 1.81 25.35
C ASN A 223 -11.74 3.03 25.63
N SER A 224 -11.90 4.10 24.85
CA SER A 224 -11.07 5.31 24.92
C SER A 224 -11.10 6.03 26.28
N GLN A 225 -12.02 5.71 27.19
CA GLN A 225 -12.04 6.23 28.57
C GLN A 225 -11.12 5.42 29.51
N GLN A 226 -10.58 4.32 29.03
CA GLN A 226 -9.73 3.39 29.78
C GLN A 226 -8.36 3.21 29.15
N LEU A 227 -7.89 4.18 28.33
CA LEU A 227 -6.65 4.07 27.54
C LEU A 227 -5.39 3.80 28.38
N ASP A 228 -5.38 4.13 29.66
CA ASP A 228 -4.28 3.79 30.56
C ASP A 228 -4.08 2.29 30.77
N LEU A 229 -5.09 1.48 30.45
CA LEU A 229 -5.03 0.02 30.50
C LEU A 229 -4.42 -0.61 29.23
N ILE A 230 -4.19 0.15 28.16
CA ILE A 230 -3.77 -0.41 26.87
C ILE A 230 -2.46 -1.20 26.94
N GLU A 231 -1.55 -0.82 27.85
CA GLU A 231 -0.27 -1.52 28.06
C GLU A 231 -0.43 -2.87 28.78
N GLN A 232 -1.62 -3.21 29.26
CA GLN A 232 -1.85 -4.52 29.89
C GLN A 232 -1.80 -5.61 28.81
N PRO A 233 -1.01 -6.69 29.01
CA PRO A 233 -0.86 -7.76 28.00
C PRO A 233 -2.15 -8.48 27.62
N THR A 234 -3.15 -8.42 28.50
CA THR A 234 -4.46 -9.05 28.29
C THR A 234 -5.39 -8.27 27.36
N VAL A 235 -5.10 -6.98 27.12
CA VAL A 235 -5.93 -6.15 26.24
C VAL A 235 -5.71 -6.56 24.78
N GLU A 236 -6.79 -6.94 24.11
CA GLU A 236 -6.81 -7.38 22.72
C GLU A 236 -7.68 -6.49 21.84
N VAL A 237 -8.56 -5.69 22.44
CA VAL A 237 -9.47 -4.78 21.71
C VAL A 237 -9.51 -3.42 22.40
N VAL A 238 -9.38 -2.36 21.61
CA VAL A 238 -9.51 -0.98 22.08
C VAL A 238 -10.36 -0.21 21.07
N TYR A 239 -11.34 0.58 21.54
CA TYR A 239 -12.23 1.29 20.63
C TYR A 239 -12.70 2.65 21.19
N ALA A 240 -13.17 3.54 20.34
CA ALA A 240 -13.76 4.81 20.73
C ALA A 240 -15.02 4.58 21.57
N HIS A 241 -15.09 5.13 22.78
CA HIS A 241 -16.20 4.89 23.71
C HIS A 241 -17.58 5.21 23.12
N ASP A 242 -17.63 6.08 22.16
CA ASP A 242 -18.85 6.53 21.49
C ASP A 242 -19.11 5.86 20.13
N VAL A 243 -18.34 4.82 19.76
CA VAL A 243 -18.45 4.14 18.46
C VAL A 243 -19.87 3.61 18.17
N ILE A 244 -20.60 3.15 19.17
CA ILE A 244 -21.97 2.64 19.01
C ILE A 244 -22.99 3.77 19.18
N SER A 245 -22.84 4.62 20.21
CA SER A 245 -23.79 5.71 20.47
C SER A 245 -23.82 6.73 19.34
N PHE A 246 -22.68 7.03 18.72
CA PHE A 246 -22.61 7.90 17.54
C PHE A 246 -23.38 7.30 16.35
N ALA A 247 -23.25 5.99 16.11
CA ALA A 247 -24.02 5.32 15.06
C ALA A 247 -25.54 5.38 15.31
N ARG A 248 -25.96 5.25 16.57
CA ARG A 248 -27.37 5.39 16.96
C ARG A 248 -27.88 6.81 16.80
N GLU A 249 -27.10 7.81 17.20
CA GLU A 249 -27.43 9.23 16.99
C GLU A 249 -27.67 9.53 15.50
N LYS A 250 -26.85 8.97 14.64
CA LYS A 250 -26.98 9.09 13.17
C LYS A 250 -28.07 8.17 12.58
N GLN A 251 -28.74 7.36 13.36
CA GLN A 251 -29.75 6.37 12.94
C GLN A 251 -29.21 5.30 11.97
N TRP A 252 -27.92 4.98 12.03
CA TRP A 252 -27.28 3.93 11.21
C TRP A 252 -27.30 2.56 11.89
N PHE A 253 -27.56 2.53 13.18
CA PHE A 253 -27.64 1.29 13.95
C PHE A 253 -28.74 1.37 15.02
N THR A 254 -29.57 0.32 15.12
CA THR A 254 -30.69 0.22 16.07
C THR A 254 -30.72 -1.08 16.88
N GLY A 255 -29.73 -1.99 16.63
CA GLY A 255 -29.63 -3.29 17.31
C GLY A 255 -29.10 -3.23 18.74
N GLU A 256 -28.88 -4.39 19.35
CA GLU A 256 -28.17 -4.50 20.62
C GLU A 256 -26.68 -4.23 20.44
N ASP A 257 -25.99 -3.70 21.45
CA ASP A 257 -24.56 -3.32 21.35
C ASP A 257 -23.66 -4.49 20.92
N LYS A 258 -23.95 -5.71 21.37
CA LYS A 258 -23.21 -6.93 21.02
C LYS A 258 -23.26 -7.27 19.53
N ASP A 259 -24.29 -6.80 18.82
CA ASP A 259 -24.50 -7.05 17.38
C ASP A 259 -23.95 -5.93 16.50
N PHE A 260 -23.34 -4.93 17.12
CA PHE A 260 -22.76 -3.80 16.38
C PHE A 260 -21.58 -4.25 15.51
N SER A 261 -21.62 -3.90 14.23
CA SER A 261 -20.55 -4.16 13.27
C SER A 261 -19.98 -2.84 12.77
N PHE A 262 -18.70 -2.59 13.02
CA PHE A 262 -18.03 -1.36 12.61
C PHE A 262 -18.07 -1.18 11.09
N SER A 263 -17.57 -2.16 10.34
CA SER A 263 -17.47 -2.04 8.88
C SER A 263 -18.84 -1.97 8.20
N ASP A 264 -19.83 -2.77 8.68
CA ASP A 264 -21.17 -2.76 8.08
C ASP A 264 -21.91 -1.43 8.36
N THR A 265 -21.55 -0.74 9.47
CA THR A 265 -22.13 0.55 9.84
C THR A 265 -21.43 1.74 9.17
N TYR A 266 -20.11 1.79 9.19
CA TYR A 266 -19.33 2.96 8.76
C TYR A 266 -18.77 2.85 7.34
N ALA A 267 -18.62 1.64 6.82
CA ALA A 267 -18.12 1.35 5.46
C ALA A 267 -18.85 0.13 4.87
N PRO A 268 -20.18 0.23 4.62
CA PRO A 268 -20.96 -0.88 4.09
C PRO A 268 -20.35 -1.43 2.79
N VAL A 269 -20.33 -2.75 2.68
CA VAL A 269 -19.79 -3.45 1.50
C VAL A 269 -20.77 -3.34 0.33
N ASP A 270 -20.25 -3.01 -0.83
CA ASP A 270 -20.93 -3.07 -2.12
C ASP A 270 -20.13 -3.91 -3.13
N PHE A 271 -20.61 -3.99 -4.36
CA PHE A 271 -19.96 -4.75 -5.42
C PHE A 271 -18.53 -4.26 -5.70
N GLU A 272 -18.32 -2.94 -5.76
CA GLU A 272 -17.02 -2.35 -6.08
C GLU A 272 -16.00 -2.60 -4.96
N SER A 273 -16.42 -2.46 -3.70
CA SER A 273 -15.57 -2.74 -2.53
C SER A 273 -15.16 -4.21 -2.44
N VAL A 274 -16.01 -5.14 -2.88
CA VAL A 274 -15.63 -6.55 -2.95
C VAL A 274 -14.65 -6.80 -4.09
N ARG A 275 -14.97 -6.36 -5.32
CA ARG A 275 -14.17 -6.65 -6.51
C ARG A 275 -12.83 -5.93 -6.52
N PHE A 276 -12.79 -4.67 -6.12
CA PHE A 276 -11.55 -3.88 -6.17
C PHE A 276 -10.74 -3.96 -4.88
N CYS A 277 -11.34 -4.37 -3.76
CA CYS A 277 -10.72 -4.34 -2.45
C CYS A 277 -10.58 -5.74 -1.85
N GLU A 278 -11.68 -6.36 -1.41
CA GLU A 278 -11.65 -7.66 -0.73
C GLU A 278 -11.02 -8.79 -1.57
N ALA A 279 -11.18 -8.73 -2.91
CA ALA A 279 -10.56 -9.69 -3.82
C ALA A 279 -9.02 -9.77 -3.68
N ARG A 280 -8.36 -8.68 -3.32
CA ARG A 280 -6.90 -8.66 -3.08
C ARG A 280 -6.52 -9.43 -1.83
N VAL A 281 -7.30 -9.30 -0.76
CA VAL A 281 -7.10 -10.08 0.47
C VAL A 281 -7.39 -11.55 0.22
N TRP A 282 -8.49 -11.87 -0.46
CA TRP A 282 -8.85 -13.23 -0.84
C TRP A 282 -7.74 -13.91 -1.66
N ALA A 283 -7.14 -13.22 -2.61
CA ALA A 283 -6.10 -13.79 -3.48
C ALA A 283 -4.88 -14.29 -2.69
N ILE A 284 -4.58 -13.70 -1.54
CA ILE A 284 -3.48 -14.13 -0.68
C ILE A 284 -3.96 -15.13 0.37
N PHE A 285 -5.13 -14.91 0.98
CA PHE A 285 -5.68 -15.86 1.94
C PHE A 285 -5.84 -17.25 1.36
N ARG A 286 -6.34 -17.39 0.12
CA ARG A 286 -6.46 -18.69 -0.56
C ARG A 286 -5.14 -19.39 -0.86
N GLN A 287 -4.02 -18.67 -0.95
CA GLN A 287 -2.69 -19.27 -1.07
C GLN A 287 -2.17 -19.84 0.26
N LEU A 288 -2.78 -19.41 1.36
CA LEU A 288 -2.39 -19.76 2.72
C LEU A 288 -3.34 -20.72 3.39
N ASN A 289 -4.59 -20.80 2.95
CA ASN A 289 -5.61 -21.68 3.52
C ASN A 289 -6.66 -22.06 2.46
N ASP A 290 -6.79 -23.36 2.19
CA ASP A 290 -7.69 -23.91 1.16
C ASP A 290 -9.18 -23.68 1.47
N GLU A 291 -9.55 -23.50 2.74
CA GLU A 291 -10.94 -23.21 3.14
C GLU A 291 -11.44 -21.88 2.62
N ILE A 292 -10.54 -20.98 2.19
CA ILE A 292 -10.90 -19.66 1.65
C ILE A 292 -11.62 -19.77 0.30
N ASN A 293 -11.52 -20.88 -0.40
CA ASN A 293 -12.26 -21.10 -1.65
C ASN A 293 -13.79 -21.07 -1.45
N GLN A 294 -14.31 -21.30 -0.24
CA GLN A 294 -15.75 -21.14 0.06
C GLN A 294 -16.26 -19.69 -0.13
N TYR A 295 -15.36 -18.70 -0.18
CA TYR A 295 -15.68 -17.28 -0.37
C TYR A 295 -15.62 -16.82 -1.83
N ASP A 296 -15.48 -17.74 -2.79
CA ASP A 296 -15.40 -17.39 -4.21
C ASP A 296 -16.63 -16.61 -4.69
N ASP A 297 -17.85 -16.99 -4.26
CA ASP A 297 -19.06 -16.26 -4.64
C ASP A 297 -19.13 -14.85 -4.01
N TYR A 298 -18.59 -14.68 -2.79
CA TYR A 298 -18.43 -13.36 -2.21
C TYR A 298 -17.50 -12.49 -3.07
N VAL A 299 -16.31 -12.97 -3.36
CA VAL A 299 -15.29 -12.24 -4.11
C VAL A 299 -15.72 -11.95 -5.56
N LEU A 300 -16.49 -12.84 -6.16
CA LEU A 300 -17.08 -12.62 -7.48
C LEU A 300 -18.28 -11.66 -7.45
N GLY A 301 -18.68 -11.16 -6.29
CA GLY A 301 -19.78 -10.21 -6.10
C GLY A 301 -21.18 -10.84 -6.28
N ARG A 302 -21.29 -12.15 -6.11
CA ARG A 302 -22.55 -12.90 -6.23
C ARG A 302 -23.31 -12.99 -4.91
N ASP A 303 -22.57 -13.10 -3.78
CA ASP A 303 -23.12 -13.08 -2.43
C ASP A 303 -22.30 -12.14 -1.52
N LEU A 304 -22.78 -10.92 -1.33
CA LEU A 304 -22.12 -9.91 -0.53
C LEU A 304 -22.28 -10.14 1.00
N THR A 305 -23.10 -11.11 1.40
CA THR A 305 -23.41 -11.37 2.82
C THR A 305 -22.45 -12.39 3.44
N HIS A 306 -21.89 -13.30 2.66
CA HIS A 306 -20.94 -14.33 3.10
C HIS A 306 -19.50 -13.78 3.15
N ARG A 307 -19.27 -12.82 4.04
CA ARG A 307 -17.97 -12.10 4.15
C ARG A 307 -16.86 -12.97 4.69
N MET A 308 -15.64 -12.76 4.15
CA MET A 308 -14.43 -13.41 4.63
C MET A 308 -14.12 -13.06 6.10
N PRO A 309 -13.45 -13.95 6.84
CA PRO A 309 -12.95 -13.66 8.18
C PRO A 309 -11.90 -12.54 8.17
N LEU A 310 -11.78 -11.80 9.28
CA LEU A 310 -10.80 -10.73 9.43
C LEU A 310 -9.35 -11.25 9.38
N TRP A 311 -9.12 -12.45 9.93
CA TRP A 311 -7.85 -13.18 9.89
C TRP A 311 -8.07 -14.66 9.63
N ILE A 312 -7.01 -15.34 9.22
CA ILE A 312 -6.99 -16.79 9.00
C ILE A 312 -5.80 -17.43 9.71
N GLN A 313 -5.92 -18.69 10.04
CA GLN A 313 -4.78 -19.52 10.40
C GLN A 313 -4.20 -20.11 9.13
N PRO A 314 -2.93 -19.81 8.76
CA PRO A 314 -2.35 -20.33 7.53
C PRO A 314 -1.96 -21.82 7.67
N ASN A 315 -2.07 -22.59 6.59
CA ASN A 315 -1.65 -24.01 6.54
C ASN A 315 -0.13 -24.19 6.55
N ARG A 316 0.63 -23.12 6.35
CA ARG A 316 2.10 -23.09 6.38
C ARG A 316 2.61 -21.79 6.98
N LYS A 317 3.82 -21.81 7.52
CA LYS A 317 4.49 -20.61 7.98
C LYS A 317 4.84 -19.70 6.80
N VAL A 318 4.80 -18.39 7.03
CA VAL A 318 5.06 -17.33 6.04
C VAL A 318 6.49 -16.82 6.21
N ALA A 319 7.29 -16.89 5.16
CA ALA A 319 8.61 -16.28 5.09
C ALA A 319 8.53 -14.83 4.57
N VAL A 320 9.57 -14.03 4.78
CA VAL A 320 9.64 -12.67 4.22
C VAL A 320 9.58 -12.68 2.68
N SER A 321 10.17 -13.69 2.04
CA SER A 321 10.07 -13.89 0.58
C SER A 321 8.65 -14.20 0.09
N ASP A 322 7.83 -14.83 0.92
CA ASP A 322 6.40 -15.00 0.61
C ASP A 322 5.70 -13.64 0.60
N MET A 323 6.04 -12.74 1.54
CA MET A 323 5.49 -11.38 1.57
C MET A 323 5.84 -10.59 0.30
N PHE A 324 7.07 -10.73 -0.23
CA PHE A 324 7.43 -10.15 -1.52
C PHE A 324 6.52 -10.67 -2.64
N SER A 325 6.27 -11.98 -2.64
CA SER A 325 5.39 -12.63 -3.62
C SER A 325 3.94 -12.18 -3.49
N PHE A 326 3.45 -11.96 -2.26
CA PHE A 326 2.09 -11.46 -2.03
C PHE A 326 1.90 -10.06 -2.62
N MET A 327 2.88 -9.18 -2.43
CA MET A 327 2.82 -7.82 -2.98
C MET A 327 2.91 -7.80 -4.51
N ARG A 328 3.41 -8.87 -5.13
CA ARG A 328 3.51 -9.07 -6.59
C ARG A 328 2.31 -9.77 -7.21
N ASN A 329 1.31 -10.14 -6.43
CA ASN A 329 0.16 -10.90 -6.92
C ASN A 329 -0.69 -10.08 -7.91
N ALA A 330 -0.98 -10.66 -9.07
CA ALA A 330 -1.87 -10.11 -10.07
C ALA A 330 -3.00 -11.11 -10.44
N TYR A 331 -3.48 -11.87 -9.44
CA TYR A 331 -4.53 -12.87 -9.56
C TYR A 331 -4.17 -14.09 -10.42
N GLU A 332 -2.90 -14.37 -10.64
CA GLU A 332 -2.44 -15.48 -11.47
C GLU A 332 -3.11 -16.81 -11.07
N GLY A 333 -3.62 -17.53 -12.07
CA GLY A 333 -4.26 -18.83 -11.87
C GLY A 333 -5.64 -18.78 -11.21
N THR A 334 -6.23 -17.61 -11.02
CA THR A 334 -7.58 -17.45 -10.48
C THR A 334 -8.59 -17.06 -11.55
N PRO A 335 -9.91 -17.07 -11.27
CA PRO A 335 -10.93 -16.51 -12.17
C PRO A 335 -10.77 -15.01 -12.45
N LEU A 336 -9.97 -14.28 -11.65
CA LEU A 336 -9.73 -12.84 -11.78
C LEU A 336 -8.46 -12.52 -12.59
N ASP A 337 -7.79 -13.52 -13.16
CA ASP A 337 -6.52 -13.39 -13.89
C ASP A 337 -6.70 -12.56 -15.18
N MET A 338 -6.29 -11.29 -15.10
CA MET A 338 -6.39 -10.35 -16.22
C MET A 338 -5.44 -10.65 -17.38
N ALA A 339 -4.45 -11.51 -17.20
CA ALA A 339 -3.51 -11.88 -18.26
C ALA A 339 -4.17 -12.77 -19.33
N LYS A 340 -5.36 -13.32 -19.05
CA LYS A 340 -6.07 -14.29 -19.90
C LYS A 340 -7.18 -13.69 -20.76
N ASP A 341 -7.64 -12.47 -20.48
CA ASP A 341 -8.68 -11.83 -21.27
C ASP A 341 -8.09 -11.00 -22.43
N VAL A 342 -8.98 -10.51 -23.30
CA VAL A 342 -8.59 -9.71 -24.47
C VAL A 342 -7.90 -8.40 -24.10
N GLY A 343 -8.19 -7.83 -22.97
CA GLY A 343 -7.57 -6.59 -22.48
C GLY A 343 -6.08 -6.74 -22.17
N ALA A 344 -5.59 -7.98 -22.02
CA ALA A 344 -4.16 -8.28 -21.86
C ALA A 344 -3.33 -8.06 -23.12
N GLY A 345 -3.98 -7.90 -24.27
CA GLY A 345 -3.29 -7.78 -25.55
C GLY A 345 -2.51 -9.05 -25.92
N PRO A 346 -1.67 -8.97 -26.97
CA PRO A 346 -0.90 -10.10 -27.47
C PRO A 346 0.19 -10.60 -26.50
N TYR A 347 0.55 -9.81 -25.52
CA TYR A 347 1.67 -10.07 -24.62
C TYR A 347 1.27 -10.29 -23.16
N ALA A 348 0.01 -10.65 -22.91
CA ALA A 348 -0.52 -11.06 -21.62
C ALA A 348 -0.21 -10.05 -20.47
N VAL A 349 -0.40 -8.76 -20.72
CA VAL A 349 -0.18 -7.71 -19.71
C VAL A 349 -1.21 -7.87 -18.58
N PRO A 350 -0.79 -8.04 -17.31
CA PRO A 350 -1.73 -8.26 -16.21
C PRO A 350 -2.37 -6.96 -15.69
N TYR A 351 -2.07 -5.84 -16.28
CA TYR A 351 -2.52 -4.51 -15.86
C TYR A 351 -3.56 -3.92 -16.80
N ARG A 352 -4.36 -2.99 -16.27
CA ARG A 352 -5.31 -2.18 -17.04
C ARG A 352 -5.08 -0.71 -16.75
N TRP A 353 -5.11 0.10 -17.80
CA TRP A 353 -5.08 1.54 -17.65
C TRP A 353 -6.39 2.04 -17.05
N ARG A 354 -6.31 3.08 -16.24
CA ARG A 354 -7.51 3.70 -15.67
C ARG A 354 -8.22 4.57 -16.72
N PRO A 355 -9.54 4.75 -16.60
CA PRO A 355 -10.41 4.29 -15.51
C PRO A 355 -10.66 2.78 -15.54
N LEU A 356 -10.90 2.18 -14.36
CA LEU A 356 -11.23 0.74 -14.26
C LEU A 356 -12.69 0.44 -14.61
N THR A 357 -13.54 1.44 -14.70
CA THR A 357 -14.95 1.29 -15.08
C THR A 357 -15.25 2.10 -16.34
N TRP A 358 -16.10 1.56 -17.20
CA TRP A 358 -16.53 2.23 -18.42
C TRP A 358 -17.96 1.81 -18.81
N THR A 359 -18.55 2.51 -19.81
CA THR A 359 -19.90 2.23 -20.29
C THR A 359 -19.89 1.98 -21.79
N VAL A 360 -20.55 0.92 -22.23
CA VAL A 360 -20.82 0.61 -23.65
C VAL A 360 -22.29 0.28 -23.78
N ASP A 361 -22.98 0.91 -24.75
CA ASP A 361 -24.40 0.72 -25.02
C ASP A 361 -25.29 0.81 -23.76
N GLY A 362 -24.99 1.77 -22.90
CA GLY A 362 -25.71 2.00 -21.64
C GLY A 362 -25.43 1.00 -20.51
N LYS A 363 -24.59 0.00 -20.73
CA LYS A 363 -24.19 -1.01 -19.74
C LYS A 363 -22.83 -0.66 -19.15
N LYS A 364 -22.70 -0.78 -17.81
CA LYS A 364 -21.44 -0.57 -17.10
C LYS A 364 -20.59 -1.84 -17.10
N TYR A 365 -19.31 -1.66 -17.29
CA TYR A 365 -18.27 -2.69 -17.25
C TYR A 365 -17.13 -2.25 -16.35
N PHE A 366 -16.26 -3.18 -15.97
CA PHE A 366 -15.10 -2.89 -15.12
C PHE A 366 -13.93 -3.82 -15.47
N HIS A 367 -12.74 -3.43 -15.03
CA HIS A 367 -11.55 -4.27 -14.95
C HIS A 367 -11.24 -4.60 -13.49
N GLU A 368 -10.64 -5.75 -13.27
CA GLU A 368 -10.14 -6.13 -11.94
C GLU A 368 -9.01 -5.18 -11.47
N ARG A 369 -8.80 -5.15 -10.17
CA ARG A 369 -7.68 -4.48 -9.55
C ARG A 369 -6.90 -5.45 -8.68
N ALA A 370 -5.70 -5.81 -9.10
CA ALA A 370 -4.82 -6.72 -8.38
C ALA A 370 -4.05 -6.04 -7.25
N VAL A 371 -3.29 -6.83 -6.46
CA VAL A 371 -2.36 -6.32 -5.43
C VAL A 371 -1.26 -5.50 -6.11
N ALA A 372 -0.51 -6.11 -7.05
CA ALA A 372 0.48 -5.38 -7.84
C ALA A 372 -0.21 -4.49 -8.87
N THR A 373 0.24 -3.25 -8.98
CA THR A 373 -0.31 -2.27 -9.92
C THR A 373 0.76 -1.27 -10.38
N GLN A 374 0.59 -0.76 -11.59
CA GLN A 374 1.47 0.24 -12.21
C GLN A 374 1.39 1.63 -11.56
N GLN A 375 0.50 1.84 -10.60
CA GLN A 375 0.35 3.12 -9.91
C GLN A 375 1.00 3.17 -8.53
N THR A 376 1.77 2.14 -8.18
CA THR A 376 2.48 2.08 -6.90
C THR A 376 3.60 3.13 -6.88
N GLY A 377 3.61 4.01 -5.88
CA GLY A 377 4.73 4.91 -5.62
C GLY A 377 5.86 4.17 -4.94
N PHE A 378 5.57 3.54 -3.80
CA PHE A 378 6.51 2.67 -3.10
C PHE A 378 5.79 1.47 -2.47
N VAL A 379 6.58 0.45 -2.18
CA VAL A 379 6.11 -0.78 -1.52
C VAL A 379 7.14 -1.21 -0.48
N PHE A 380 6.67 -1.74 0.65
CA PHE A 380 7.58 -2.32 1.63
C PHE A 380 7.02 -3.57 2.31
N VAL A 381 7.94 -4.30 2.92
CA VAL A 381 7.67 -5.30 3.96
C VAL A 381 8.52 -4.93 5.17
N SER A 382 7.89 -4.67 6.32
CA SER A 382 8.63 -4.55 7.58
C SER A 382 8.83 -5.92 8.20
N GLN A 383 9.96 -6.11 8.86
CA GLN A 383 10.29 -7.31 9.61
C GLN A 383 10.87 -6.89 10.96
N SER A 384 10.10 -7.11 12.04
CA SER A 384 10.48 -6.79 13.41
C SER A 384 10.87 -8.07 14.14
N ARG A 385 12.11 -8.11 14.67
CA ARG A 385 12.80 -9.33 15.10
C ARG A 385 13.19 -9.24 16.58
N SER A 386 12.32 -9.78 17.45
CA SER A 386 12.43 -9.66 18.92
C SER A 386 13.67 -10.30 19.56
N TRP A 387 14.38 -11.15 18.82
CA TRP A 387 15.62 -11.79 19.28
C TRP A 387 16.89 -10.97 19.04
N LEU A 388 16.75 -9.80 18.42
CA LEU A 388 17.83 -8.85 18.13
C LEU A 388 17.63 -7.55 18.92
N PRO A 389 18.72 -6.85 19.28
CA PRO A 389 18.60 -5.47 19.76
C PRO A 389 17.80 -4.61 18.80
N ASP A 390 16.98 -3.68 19.30
CA ASP A 390 16.06 -2.88 18.48
C ASP A 390 16.69 -2.25 17.24
N PRO A 391 17.88 -1.60 17.31
CA PRO A 391 18.48 -1.00 16.11
C PRO A 391 18.83 -1.99 15.00
N ILE A 392 19.02 -3.28 15.35
CA ILE A 392 19.35 -4.35 14.42
C ILE A 392 18.08 -5.12 14.03
N GLY A 393 17.16 -5.28 14.99
CA GLY A 393 15.89 -6.00 14.80
C GLY A 393 14.91 -5.32 13.83
N SER A 394 15.00 -4.00 13.71
CA SER A 394 14.16 -3.18 12.85
C SER A 394 14.64 -3.23 11.40
N LEU A 395 13.89 -3.87 10.50
CA LEU A 395 14.24 -4.01 9.09
C LEU A 395 13.06 -3.70 8.18
N LEU A 396 13.26 -2.79 7.24
CA LEU A 396 12.32 -2.44 6.18
C LEU A 396 12.87 -2.93 4.83
N TRP A 397 12.19 -3.85 4.19
CA TRP A 397 12.44 -4.25 2.82
C TRP A 397 11.70 -3.30 1.90
N PHE A 398 12.40 -2.36 1.29
CA PHE A 398 11.83 -1.22 0.58
C PHE A 398 12.05 -1.30 -0.94
N GLY A 399 11.03 -0.95 -1.70
CA GLY A 399 11.07 -0.80 -3.15
C GLY A 399 10.21 0.36 -3.63
N VAL A 400 10.49 0.86 -4.81
CA VAL A 400 9.73 1.93 -5.47
C VAL A 400 9.11 1.42 -6.76
N ASP A 401 8.01 2.05 -7.21
CA ASP A 401 7.28 1.69 -8.41
C ASP A 401 6.56 0.32 -8.32
N ASP A 402 6.13 -0.26 -9.42
CA ASP A 402 5.37 -1.52 -9.52
C ASP A 402 6.06 -2.69 -8.82
N ALA A 403 5.39 -3.29 -7.84
CA ALA A 403 5.92 -4.39 -7.04
C ALA A 403 6.37 -5.62 -7.87
N LYS A 404 5.77 -5.86 -9.05
CA LYS A 404 6.19 -6.99 -9.92
C LYS A 404 7.56 -6.79 -10.53
N SER A 405 7.99 -5.57 -10.71
CA SER A 405 9.28 -5.21 -11.33
C SER A 405 10.23 -4.48 -10.39
N THR A 406 9.86 -4.22 -9.13
CA THR A 406 10.76 -3.63 -8.14
C THR A 406 11.55 -4.67 -7.35
N VAL A 407 12.58 -4.22 -6.63
CA VAL A 407 13.43 -5.02 -5.73
C VAL A 407 13.19 -4.58 -4.29
N PHE A 408 12.92 -5.52 -3.41
CA PHE A 408 12.85 -5.27 -1.97
C PHE A 408 14.26 -5.18 -1.38
N THR A 409 14.72 -3.95 -1.19
CA THR A 409 16.07 -3.62 -0.73
C THR A 409 16.10 -3.42 0.79
N PRO A 410 17.08 -4.01 1.52
CA PRO A 410 17.09 -3.95 3.00
C PRO A 410 17.50 -2.57 3.52
N MET A 411 16.61 -1.94 4.30
CA MET A 411 16.82 -0.68 5.01
C MET A 411 16.60 -0.91 6.50
N TYR A 412 17.65 -0.81 7.33
CA TYR A 412 17.48 -0.94 8.77
C TYR A 412 16.81 0.31 9.36
N GLY A 413 15.91 0.12 10.35
CA GLY A 413 15.14 1.22 10.94
C GLY A 413 15.95 2.20 11.79
N SER A 414 17.20 1.85 12.09
CA SER A 414 18.15 2.67 12.86
C SER A 414 19.12 3.50 11.99
N ILE A 415 19.08 3.38 10.66
CA ILE A 415 20.05 4.09 9.80
C ILE A 415 19.89 5.60 9.92
N THR A 416 21.02 6.32 9.83
CA THR A 416 21.08 7.78 10.01
C THR A 416 21.04 8.56 8.70
N ARG A 417 21.09 7.88 7.57
CA ARG A 417 20.93 8.40 6.21
C ARG A 417 20.36 7.33 5.28
N VAL A 418 19.65 7.75 4.27
CA VAL A 418 19.04 6.86 3.24
C VAL A 418 19.87 6.90 1.94
N PRO A 419 19.76 5.87 1.07
CA PRO A 419 20.39 5.90 -0.24
C PRO A 419 19.96 7.13 -1.03
N HIS A 420 20.91 7.77 -1.75
CA HIS A 420 20.61 8.95 -2.55
C HIS A 420 19.51 8.69 -3.58
N ALA A 421 19.50 7.50 -4.17
CA ALA A 421 18.50 7.12 -5.15
C ALA A 421 17.06 7.07 -4.60
N PHE A 422 16.88 6.86 -3.30
CA PHE A 422 15.56 6.84 -2.65
C PHE A 422 15.27 8.08 -1.81
N ALA A 423 16.22 9.01 -1.72
CA ALA A 423 16.09 10.19 -0.86
C ALA A 423 15.00 11.15 -1.33
N VAL A 424 14.27 11.72 -0.37
CA VAL A 424 13.30 12.79 -0.61
C VAL A 424 13.94 13.96 -1.34
N GLY A 425 13.27 14.49 -2.35
CA GLY A 425 13.72 15.66 -3.14
C GLY A 425 14.62 15.32 -4.32
N ASN A 426 14.87 14.04 -4.60
CA ASN A 426 15.59 13.60 -5.80
C ASN A 426 14.59 13.37 -6.97
N GLY A 427 14.14 14.45 -7.60
CA GLY A 427 13.07 14.44 -8.59
C GLY A 427 11.67 14.53 -7.97
N ASN A 428 10.63 14.44 -8.80
CA ASN A 428 9.23 14.31 -8.42
C ASN A 428 8.40 13.84 -9.63
N MET A 429 7.08 13.72 -9.50
CA MET A 429 6.19 13.26 -10.59
C MET A 429 6.24 14.12 -11.86
N MET A 430 6.72 15.36 -11.79
CA MET A 430 6.83 16.29 -12.93
C MET A 430 8.28 16.70 -13.23
N THR A 431 9.24 16.20 -12.44
CA THR A 431 10.66 16.54 -12.59
C THR A 431 11.47 15.25 -12.67
N TRP A 432 12.01 14.99 -13.87
CA TRP A 432 12.87 13.83 -14.12
C TRP A 432 14.21 13.97 -13.38
N SER A 433 14.69 12.85 -12.85
CA SER A 433 16.07 12.70 -12.37
C SER A 433 16.61 11.33 -12.77
N ASP A 434 17.78 11.32 -13.41
CA ASP A 434 18.46 10.08 -13.81
C ASP A 434 18.95 9.24 -12.64
N ASP A 435 19.08 9.85 -11.47
CA ASP A 435 19.57 9.23 -10.24
C ASP A 435 18.45 8.80 -9.30
N ALA A 436 17.21 9.23 -9.54
CA ALA A 436 16.06 8.86 -8.72
C ALA A 436 15.64 7.42 -8.95
N GLY A 437 15.56 6.65 -7.87
CA GLY A 437 15.13 5.24 -7.93
C GLY A 437 13.77 5.08 -8.59
N PHE A 438 12.79 5.93 -8.25
CA PHE A 438 11.46 5.87 -8.85
C PHE A 438 11.51 5.88 -10.39
N TRP A 439 12.20 6.84 -11.01
CA TRP A 439 12.31 6.90 -12.46
C TRP A 439 13.13 5.76 -13.07
N VAL A 440 14.18 5.33 -12.36
CA VAL A 440 15.01 4.19 -12.77
C VAL A 440 14.20 2.90 -12.83
N PHE A 441 13.34 2.65 -11.85
CA PHE A 441 12.46 1.46 -11.81
C PHE A 441 11.30 1.60 -12.79
N ASN A 442 10.67 2.78 -12.87
CA ASN A 442 9.55 3.06 -13.76
C ASN A 442 9.89 2.87 -15.25
N GLN A 443 11.12 3.21 -15.68
CA GLN A 443 11.59 2.92 -17.04
C GLN A 443 11.56 1.42 -17.37
N VAL A 444 12.03 0.57 -16.47
CA VAL A 444 12.05 -0.89 -16.66
C VAL A 444 10.63 -1.43 -16.69
N ALA A 445 9.78 -1.01 -15.77
CA ALA A 445 8.38 -1.42 -15.71
C ALA A 445 7.63 -1.04 -17.01
N ASN A 446 7.73 0.22 -17.45
CA ASN A 446 7.07 0.69 -18.66
C ASN A 446 7.60 0.03 -19.94
N LEU A 447 8.89 -0.28 -20.01
CA LEU A 447 9.43 -1.07 -21.11
C LEU A 447 8.83 -2.48 -21.09
N ALA A 448 8.72 -3.12 -19.92
CA ALA A 448 8.13 -4.44 -19.80
C ALA A 448 6.65 -4.46 -20.21
N TYR A 449 5.86 -3.43 -19.91
CA TYR A 449 4.44 -3.35 -20.31
C TYR A 449 4.23 -3.39 -21.82
N THR A 450 5.20 -2.97 -22.62
CA THR A 450 5.11 -3.00 -24.09
C THR A 450 5.06 -4.44 -24.64
N ARG A 451 5.76 -5.37 -23.98
CA ARG A 451 5.88 -6.78 -24.38
C ARG A 451 6.03 -7.69 -23.15
N TYR A 452 5.08 -7.61 -22.25
CA TYR A 452 5.18 -8.15 -20.89
C TYR A 452 5.66 -9.61 -20.84
N SER A 453 4.98 -10.53 -21.54
CA SER A 453 5.34 -11.96 -21.53
C SER A 453 6.74 -12.28 -22.07
N SER A 454 7.33 -11.38 -22.87
CA SER A 454 8.69 -11.54 -23.38
C SER A 454 9.76 -10.97 -22.44
N VAL A 455 9.44 -9.86 -21.74
CA VAL A 455 10.42 -9.04 -21.01
C VAL A 455 10.47 -9.38 -19.52
N ILE A 456 9.31 -9.70 -18.93
CA ILE A 456 9.20 -9.82 -17.47
C ILE A 456 10.10 -10.88 -16.85
N ALA A 457 10.38 -11.98 -17.57
CA ALA A 457 11.26 -13.04 -17.09
C ALA A 457 12.70 -12.56 -16.88
N ASP A 458 13.22 -11.71 -17.76
CA ASP A 458 14.55 -11.12 -17.61
C ASP A 458 14.61 -10.13 -16.43
N VAL A 459 13.54 -9.35 -16.22
CA VAL A 459 13.40 -8.47 -15.05
C VAL A 459 13.41 -9.29 -13.76
N GLN A 460 12.59 -10.33 -13.71
CA GLN A 460 12.45 -11.19 -12.53
C GLN A 460 13.73 -11.99 -12.23
N ALA A 461 14.53 -12.31 -13.24
CA ALA A 461 15.82 -12.97 -13.02
C ALA A 461 16.78 -12.08 -12.22
N VAL A 462 16.91 -10.80 -12.59
CA VAL A 462 17.75 -9.84 -11.86
C VAL A 462 17.16 -9.49 -10.48
N GLN A 463 15.85 -9.35 -10.39
CA GLN A 463 15.12 -9.18 -9.14
C GLN A 463 15.43 -10.31 -8.16
N SER A 464 15.29 -11.57 -8.61
CA SER A 464 15.55 -12.77 -7.79
C SER A 464 17.03 -12.89 -7.39
N GLU A 465 17.96 -12.53 -8.28
CA GLU A 465 19.40 -12.48 -7.98
C GLU A 465 19.69 -11.54 -6.79
N LEU A 466 19.19 -10.31 -6.84
CA LEU A 466 19.43 -9.30 -5.81
C LEU A 466 18.76 -9.69 -4.48
N GLU A 467 17.50 -10.07 -4.50
CA GLU A 467 16.75 -10.43 -3.29
C GLU A 467 17.29 -11.70 -2.63
N SER A 468 17.68 -12.70 -3.41
CA SER A 468 18.33 -13.92 -2.88
C SER A 468 19.66 -13.59 -2.20
N LYS A 469 20.44 -12.68 -2.79
CA LYS A 469 21.68 -12.15 -2.19
C LYS A 469 21.37 -11.47 -0.84
N PHE A 470 20.39 -10.58 -0.78
CA PHE A 470 20.04 -9.85 0.44
C PHE A 470 19.57 -10.82 1.54
N LEU A 471 18.65 -11.72 1.22
CA LEU A 471 18.13 -12.71 2.17
C LEU A 471 19.21 -13.65 2.69
N THR A 472 20.17 -14.05 1.84
CA THR A 472 21.28 -14.93 2.21
C THR A 472 22.27 -14.22 3.14
N TYR A 473 22.54 -12.94 2.92
CA TYR A 473 23.51 -12.20 3.70
C TYR A 473 22.96 -11.56 4.96
N ALA A 474 21.65 -11.30 5.06
CA ALA A 474 21.06 -10.65 6.22
C ALA A 474 21.48 -11.26 7.57
N PRO A 475 21.50 -12.60 7.78
CA PRO A 475 21.95 -13.17 9.05
C PRO A 475 23.42 -12.87 9.40
N ALA A 476 24.29 -12.77 8.39
CA ALA A 476 25.71 -12.45 8.60
C ALA A 476 25.90 -10.96 8.92
N ILE A 477 25.12 -10.08 8.27
CA ILE A 477 25.09 -8.64 8.57
C ILE A 477 24.57 -8.42 9.98
N ASP A 478 23.47 -9.06 10.37
CA ASP A 478 22.92 -8.98 11.72
C ASP A 478 23.94 -9.41 12.78
N LYS A 479 24.67 -10.52 12.54
CA LYS A 479 25.69 -11.01 13.45
C LYS A 479 26.82 -10.00 13.60
N ALA A 480 27.35 -9.47 12.50
CA ALA A 480 28.39 -8.44 12.55
C ALA A 480 27.91 -7.18 13.28
N ALA A 481 26.67 -6.75 13.02
CA ALA A 481 26.07 -5.62 13.72
C ALA A 481 25.93 -5.89 15.24
N GLN A 482 25.57 -7.11 15.66
CA GLN A 482 25.49 -7.48 17.08
C GLN A 482 26.87 -7.44 17.77
N GLU A 483 27.92 -7.90 17.10
CA GLU A 483 29.29 -7.84 17.63
C GLU A 483 29.73 -6.37 17.82
N LEU A 484 29.43 -5.51 16.84
CA LEU A 484 29.69 -4.07 16.95
C LEU A 484 28.85 -3.41 18.04
N TYR A 485 27.56 -3.77 18.15
CA TYR A 485 26.64 -3.24 19.15
C TYR A 485 27.11 -3.51 20.60
N GLN A 486 27.71 -4.68 20.85
CA GLN A 486 28.28 -5.02 22.15
C GLN A 486 29.48 -4.13 22.49
N ALA A 487 30.24 -3.69 21.50
CA ALA A 487 31.39 -2.80 21.72
C ALA A 487 30.96 -1.33 21.85
N ASP A 488 30.12 -0.85 20.93
CA ASP A 488 29.50 0.48 20.93
C ASP A 488 28.26 0.44 20.02
N PRO A 489 27.04 0.73 20.52
CA PRO A 489 25.82 0.78 19.73
C PRO A 489 25.92 1.69 18.48
N ASN A 490 26.67 2.78 18.54
CA ASN A 490 26.81 3.70 17.41
C ASN A 490 27.60 3.08 16.25
N LEU A 491 28.57 2.20 16.53
CA LEU A 491 29.29 1.47 15.48
C LEU A 491 28.36 0.53 14.70
N ALA A 492 27.43 -0.12 15.39
CA ALA A 492 26.42 -0.97 14.74
C ALA A 492 25.51 -0.14 13.83
N VAL A 493 25.02 1.00 14.31
CA VAL A 493 24.16 1.90 13.54
C VAL A 493 24.88 2.42 12.29
N GLU A 494 26.15 2.85 12.41
CA GLU A 494 26.93 3.33 11.28
C GLU A 494 27.19 2.21 10.26
N PHE A 495 27.56 1.01 10.72
CA PHE A 495 27.73 -0.17 9.87
C PHE A 495 26.45 -0.52 9.10
N LEU A 496 25.29 -0.54 9.76
CA LEU A 496 24.00 -0.81 9.14
C LEU A 496 23.58 0.30 8.17
N THR A 497 23.95 1.55 8.48
CA THR A 497 23.73 2.71 7.60
C THR A 497 24.52 2.55 6.31
N ASP A 498 25.84 2.28 6.41
CA ASP A 498 26.70 2.07 5.24
C ASP A 498 26.23 0.89 4.38
N TYR A 499 25.83 -0.21 5.04
CA TYR A 499 25.28 -1.36 4.35
C TYR A 499 24.00 -1.01 3.58
N SER A 500 23.01 -0.40 4.24
CA SER A 500 21.71 -0.07 3.62
C SER A 500 21.87 0.91 2.46
N VAL A 501 22.65 1.96 2.65
CA VAL A 501 22.94 2.97 1.61
C VAL A 501 23.59 2.31 0.41
N LYS A 502 24.62 1.50 0.63
CA LYS A 502 25.32 0.79 -0.44
C LYS A 502 24.40 -0.15 -1.20
N GLN A 503 23.55 -0.94 -0.51
CA GLN A 503 22.63 -1.85 -1.19
C GLN A 503 21.59 -1.08 -2.03
N GLY A 504 21.07 0.04 -1.55
CA GLY A 504 20.13 0.88 -2.31
C GLY A 504 20.75 1.45 -3.58
N ASP A 505 21.94 2.05 -3.46
CA ASP A 505 22.64 2.66 -4.59
C ASP A 505 23.10 1.62 -5.63
N GLU A 506 23.62 0.45 -5.18
CA GLU A 506 24.00 -0.66 -6.07
C GLU A 506 22.77 -1.25 -6.78
N THR A 507 21.63 -1.37 -6.11
CA THR A 507 20.39 -1.85 -6.71
C THR A 507 19.90 -0.93 -7.83
N CYS A 508 19.90 0.38 -7.60
CA CYS A 508 19.53 1.36 -8.63
C CYS A 508 20.53 1.36 -9.81
N ALA A 509 21.83 1.25 -9.52
CA ALA A 509 22.85 1.14 -10.58
C ALA A 509 22.63 -0.12 -11.44
N ARG A 510 22.35 -1.28 -10.81
CA ARG A 510 22.06 -2.53 -11.51
C ARG A 510 20.78 -2.44 -12.34
N TRP A 511 19.78 -1.70 -11.86
CA TRP A 511 18.51 -1.50 -12.58
C TRP A 511 18.65 -0.59 -13.80
N ARG A 512 19.45 0.47 -13.71
CA ARG A 512 19.82 1.30 -14.88
C ARG A 512 20.49 0.49 -15.97
N GLU A 513 21.38 -0.41 -15.59
CA GLU A 513 22.05 -1.30 -16.55
C GLU A 513 21.07 -2.33 -17.14
N LEU A 514 20.18 -2.86 -16.34
CA LEU A 514 19.10 -3.75 -16.80
C LEU A 514 18.24 -3.08 -17.87
N TYR A 515 17.83 -1.82 -17.67
CA TYR A 515 17.07 -1.08 -18.68
C TYR A 515 17.75 -1.07 -20.04
N LYS A 516 19.06 -0.75 -20.08
CA LYS A 516 19.85 -0.74 -21.33
C LYS A 516 19.90 -2.14 -21.96
N GLN A 517 20.12 -3.18 -21.16
CA GLN A 517 20.17 -4.56 -21.63
C GLN A 517 18.82 -4.99 -22.25
N LEU A 518 17.72 -4.69 -21.57
CA LEU A 518 16.37 -5.00 -22.05
C LEU A 518 16.05 -4.22 -23.33
N PHE A 519 16.38 -2.92 -23.38
CA PHE A 519 16.14 -2.10 -24.55
C PHE A 519 16.91 -2.63 -25.78
N LEU A 520 18.19 -2.95 -25.61
CA LEU A 520 19.01 -3.56 -26.68
C LEU A 520 18.44 -4.89 -27.14
N LYS A 521 18.00 -5.75 -26.20
CA LYS A 521 17.48 -7.09 -26.51
C LYS A 521 16.15 -7.06 -27.24
N TYR A 522 15.25 -6.14 -26.86
CA TYR A 522 13.84 -6.19 -27.24
C TYR A 522 13.38 -5.05 -28.16
N VAL A 523 14.24 -4.12 -28.54
CA VAL A 523 13.86 -3.00 -29.40
C VAL A 523 13.32 -3.46 -30.75
N ASP A 524 12.36 -2.74 -31.30
CA ASP A 524 11.70 -2.96 -32.61
C ASP A 524 10.96 -4.30 -32.73
N GLY A 525 10.50 -4.88 -31.61
CA GLY A 525 9.75 -6.14 -31.61
C GLY A 525 10.59 -7.38 -31.82
N ASN A 526 11.90 -7.27 -31.90
CA ASN A 526 12.84 -8.38 -32.05
C ASN A 526 13.26 -8.97 -30.68
N ILE A 527 13.89 -10.15 -30.72
CA ILE A 527 14.68 -10.70 -29.62
C ILE A 527 16.10 -10.90 -30.15
N LYS A 528 17.06 -10.17 -29.58
CA LYS A 528 18.46 -10.21 -30.01
C LYS A 528 19.31 -10.99 -29.01
N THR A 529 20.14 -11.88 -29.53
CA THR A 529 21.09 -12.67 -28.73
C THR A 529 22.48 -12.53 -29.32
N ALA A 530 23.48 -12.32 -28.46
CA ALA A 530 24.87 -12.29 -28.91
C ALA A 530 25.23 -13.58 -29.63
N ASP A 531 25.96 -13.49 -30.73
CA ASP A 531 26.33 -14.62 -31.58
C ASP A 531 27.85 -14.61 -31.89
N PRO A 532 28.73 -14.71 -30.89
CA PRO A 532 30.18 -14.73 -31.11
C PRO A 532 30.60 -15.95 -31.95
N PRO A 533 31.56 -15.78 -32.92
CA PRO A 533 32.38 -14.59 -33.13
C PRO A 533 31.79 -13.53 -34.07
N ASN A 534 30.52 -13.65 -34.46
CA ASN A 534 29.86 -12.68 -35.32
C ASN A 534 29.73 -11.30 -34.63
N GLN A 535 29.88 -10.22 -35.39
CA GLN A 535 29.64 -8.87 -34.86
C GLN A 535 28.17 -8.54 -34.72
N ASN A 536 27.33 -9.08 -35.62
CA ASN A 536 25.89 -8.87 -35.58
C ASN A 536 25.22 -9.90 -34.68
N PRO A 537 24.21 -9.53 -33.90
CA PRO A 537 23.46 -10.47 -33.08
C PRO A 537 22.62 -11.41 -33.95
N LYS A 538 22.31 -12.58 -33.42
CA LYS A 538 21.18 -13.38 -33.90
C LYS A 538 19.88 -12.63 -33.55
N VAL A 539 18.98 -12.50 -34.52
CA VAL A 539 17.71 -11.78 -34.38
C VAL A 539 16.56 -12.76 -34.62
N GLU A 540 15.67 -12.83 -33.64
CA GLU A 540 14.40 -13.55 -33.75
C GLU A 540 13.24 -12.54 -33.85
N GLN A 541 12.21 -12.88 -34.65
CA GLN A 541 11.01 -12.08 -34.87
C GLN A 541 9.77 -12.88 -34.45
N PRO A 542 9.44 -12.96 -33.14
CA PRO A 542 8.39 -13.86 -32.64
C PRO A 542 6.98 -13.45 -33.03
N GLY A 543 6.77 -12.19 -33.43
CA GLY A 543 5.43 -11.68 -33.73
C GLY A 543 4.50 -11.65 -32.52
N TYR A 544 3.21 -11.89 -32.78
CA TYR A 544 2.15 -11.78 -31.74
C TYR A 544 1.65 -13.13 -31.21
N GLY A 545 2.09 -14.24 -31.73
CA GLY A 545 1.59 -15.58 -31.39
C GLY A 545 0.28 -15.96 -32.10
N GLU A 546 0.04 -17.29 -32.20
CA GLU A 546 -1.05 -17.84 -33.00
C GLU A 546 -2.45 -17.39 -32.54
N ALA A 547 -2.70 -17.41 -31.23
CA ALA A 547 -4.01 -17.05 -30.68
C ALA A 547 -4.43 -15.60 -31.04
N TRP A 548 -3.48 -14.67 -30.96
CA TRP A 548 -3.70 -13.28 -31.34
C TRP A 548 -3.85 -13.11 -32.84
N ASN A 549 -3.02 -13.77 -33.64
CA ASN A 549 -3.14 -13.75 -35.11
C ASN A 549 -4.47 -14.31 -35.58
N ARG A 550 -4.97 -15.39 -34.97
CA ARG A 550 -6.32 -15.96 -35.25
C ARG A 550 -7.42 -14.91 -34.97
N ARG A 551 -7.31 -14.19 -33.87
CA ARG A 551 -8.23 -13.11 -33.53
C ARG A 551 -8.20 -11.98 -34.56
N VAL A 552 -7.01 -11.51 -34.93
CA VAL A 552 -6.82 -10.48 -35.97
C VAL A 552 -7.46 -10.92 -37.30
N ALA A 553 -7.25 -12.16 -37.71
CA ALA A 553 -7.86 -12.71 -38.93
C ALA A 553 -9.38 -12.74 -38.81
N THR A 554 -9.93 -13.17 -37.66
CA THR A 554 -11.40 -13.24 -37.45
C THR A 554 -12.03 -11.85 -37.51
N GLU A 555 -11.43 -10.85 -36.85
CA GLU A 555 -11.99 -9.47 -36.80
C GLU A 555 -11.82 -8.71 -38.12
N ASN A 556 -10.85 -9.05 -38.95
CA ASN A 556 -10.60 -8.40 -40.25
C ASN A 556 -11.18 -9.15 -41.46
N GLY A 557 -11.72 -10.35 -41.27
CA GLY A 557 -12.25 -11.19 -42.38
C GLY A 557 -11.17 -11.43 -43.44
N THR A 558 -11.55 -11.33 -44.69
CA THR A 558 -10.66 -11.60 -45.85
C THR A 558 -9.71 -10.43 -46.17
N ARG A 559 -9.84 -9.28 -45.49
CA ARG A 559 -9.03 -8.07 -45.79
C ARG A 559 -7.53 -8.29 -45.71
N LEU A 560 -7.09 -9.17 -44.78
CA LEU A 560 -5.68 -9.48 -44.53
C LEU A 560 -5.27 -10.88 -45.05
N GLN A 561 -6.20 -11.59 -45.73
CA GLN A 561 -5.91 -12.89 -46.33
C GLN A 561 -5.05 -12.69 -47.58
N ILE A 562 -4.01 -13.51 -47.73
CA ILE A 562 -3.22 -13.58 -48.95
C ILE A 562 -4.08 -14.37 -49.98
N PRO A 563 -4.35 -13.84 -51.17
CA PRO A 563 -5.05 -14.60 -52.21
C PRO A 563 -4.25 -15.85 -52.61
N ASP A 564 -4.96 -16.91 -53.01
CA ASP A 564 -4.37 -18.16 -53.51
C ASP A 564 -3.62 -17.93 -54.81
#